data_11ea9bc1880cf6f4e7b7bb1fb1ca3bf6
#
_entry.id   11ea9bc1880cf6f4e7b7bb1fb1ca3bf6
#
_cell.length_a   1.000
_cell.length_b   1.000
_cell.length_c   1.000
_cell.angle_alpha   90.00
_cell.angle_beta   90.00
_cell.angle_gamma   90.00
#
_symmetry.space_group_name_H-M   'P 1'
#
loop_
_entity.id
_entity.type
_entity.pdbx_description
1 polymer ?
#
loop_
_entity_poly.entity_id
_entity_poly.type
_entity_poly.pdbx_seq_one_letter_code
_entity_poly.pdbx_strand_id
1 'polypeptide(L)'
;MVDYKKDFPLLMNRSIAYLDNAATEQRPVSVLEAEKNFYEKYNANPLRGLYELGVEATEQYENARERVRRFLNAGSTKEIIFTRNTTESINLVAYSYGLNFLHAEDEILVTVMEHHSNLLPWQMVAKATGARLVYLDCEQGGTLTAQEIENKITSHTKLAAIGHVSNVLGCINPVEAIIEKVHANGGVVLVDAAQSAPHIKVDVMKLDADFVAFSGHKLMAPMGIGVLLSLIHISEPTRPRL
;
A
#
# COMPACT_ATOMS: atom_id res chain seq x y z
N MET A 1 -5.80 -30.30 13.88
CA MET A 1 -6.06 -29.03 13.18
C MET A 1 -6.09 -27.94 14.24
N VAL A 2 -5.29 -26.89 14.09
CA VAL A 2 -5.30 -25.77 15.05
C VAL A 2 -6.59 -24.98 14.85
N ASP A 3 -7.34 -24.74 15.92
CA ASP A 3 -8.58 -23.96 15.88
C ASP A 3 -8.25 -22.48 16.18
N TYR A 4 -7.99 -21.71 15.13
CA TYR A 4 -7.70 -20.28 15.22
C TYR A 4 -8.95 -19.43 15.56
N LYS A 5 -10.17 -20.00 15.50
CA LYS A 5 -11.39 -19.23 15.80
C LYS A 5 -11.37 -18.62 17.20
N LYS A 6 -10.69 -19.28 18.14
CA LYS A 6 -10.53 -18.83 19.54
C LYS A 6 -9.78 -17.50 19.68
N ASP A 7 -8.95 -17.17 18.70
CA ASP A 7 -8.16 -15.95 18.71
C ASP A 7 -9.00 -14.71 18.30
N PHE A 8 -10.21 -14.93 17.77
CA PHE A 8 -11.07 -13.87 17.23
C PHE A 8 -12.36 -13.71 18.04
N PRO A 9 -12.46 -12.72 18.94
CA PRO A 9 -13.62 -12.55 19.83
C PRO A 9 -14.95 -12.44 19.09
N LEU A 10 -15.00 -11.77 17.95
CA LEU A 10 -16.24 -11.65 17.16
C LEU A 10 -16.74 -13.02 16.71
N LEU A 11 -15.85 -13.90 16.27
CA LEU A 11 -16.20 -15.24 15.79
C LEU A 11 -16.59 -16.18 16.95
N MET A 12 -16.06 -15.92 18.15
CA MET A 12 -16.47 -16.63 19.36
C MET A 12 -17.85 -16.19 19.86
N ASN A 13 -18.16 -14.91 19.73
CA ASN A 13 -19.41 -14.31 20.20
C ASN A 13 -20.57 -14.43 19.19
N ARG A 14 -20.31 -14.92 17.99
CA ARG A 14 -21.29 -15.05 16.90
C ARG A 14 -21.22 -16.44 16.26
N SER A 15 -22.36 -17.06 16.02
CA SER A 15 -22.44 -18.30 15.24
C SER A 15 -22.54 -17.99 13.74
N ILE A 16 -21.44 -17.55 13.15
CA ILE A 16 -21.36 -17.17 11.74
C ILE A 16 -20.15 -17.81 11.06
N ALA A 17 -20.25 -18.04 9.76
CA ALA A 17 -19.12 -18.22 8.85
C ALA A 17 -18.83 -16.87 8.20
N TYR A 18 -17.75 -16.21 8.61
CA TYR A 18 -17.36 -14.92 8.05
C TYR A 18 -16.48 -15.13 6.81
N LEU A 19 -16.99 -14.76 5.63
CA LEU A 19 -16.35 -15.01 4.34
C LEU A 19 -15.95 -13.71 3.60
N ASP A 20 -16.08 -12.55 4.25
CA ASP A 20 -15.84 -11.24 3.66
C ASP A 20 -14.49 -10.63 4.11
N ASN A 21 -13.46 -11.47 4.28
CA ASN A 21 -12.13 -11.01 4.72
C ASN A 21 -11.44 -10.11 3.69
N ALA A 22 -11.74 -10.25 2.40
CA ALA A 22 -11.22 -9.38 1.36
C ALA A 22 -11.68 -7.91 1.51
N ALA A 23 -12.85 -7.68 2.13
CA ALA A 23 -13.33 -6.35 2.46
C ALA A 23 -12.68 -5.83 3.76
N THR A 24 -12.69 -6.63 4.83
CA THR A 24 -12.02 -6.35 6.10
C THR A 24 -11.85 -7.62 6.91
N GLU A 25 -10.68 -7.84 7.49
CA GLU A 25 -10.42 -8.97 8.37
C GLU A 25 -10.90 -8.72 9.80
N GLN A 26 -11.10 -9.81 10.57
CA GLN A 26 -11.38 -9.73 11.98
C GLN A 26 -10.11 -9.48 12.79
N ARG A 27 -10.27 -8.88 13.99
CA ARG A 27 -9.14 -8.53 14.87
C ARG A 27 -8.95 -9.65 15.89
N PRO A 28 -7.75 -10.23 15.98
CA PRO A 28 -7.43 -11.17 17.04
C PRO A 28 -7.31 -10.47 18.40
N VAL A 29 -7.50 -11.24 19.47
CA VAL A 29 -7.35 -10.78 20.86
C VAL A 29 -6.03 -10.03 21.05
N SER A 30 -4.93 -10.55 20.51
CA SER A 30 -3.59 -9.96 20.65
C SER A 30 -3.50 -8.51 20.11
N VAL A 31 -4.21 -8.20 19.03
CA VAL A 31 -4.27 -6.85 18.47
C VAL A 31 -5.11 -5.92 19.34
N LEU A 32 -6.28 -6.40 19.79
CA LEU A 32 -7.17 -5.62 20.67
C LEU A 32 -6.49 -5.31 22.02
N GLU A 33 -5.79 -6.29 22.58
CA GLU A 33 -5.02 -6.10 23.81
C GLU A 33 -3.82 -5.18 23.64
N ALA A 34 -3.13 -5.24 22.50
CA ALA A 34 -2.02 -4.34 22.22
C ALA A 34 -2.47 -2.88 22.15
N GLU A 35 -3.61 -2.60 21.49
CA GLU A 35 -4.22 -1.28 21.43
C GLU A 35 -4.64 -0.79 22.83
N LYS A 36 -5.34 -1.63 23.60
CA LYS A 36 -5.73 -1.34 24.98
C LYS A 36 -4.50 -1.05 25.85
N ASN A 37 -3.49 -1.90 25.80
CA ASN A 37 -2.26 -1.73 26.58
C ASN A 37 -1.53 -0.42 26.24
N PHE A 38 -1.53 -0.02 24.96
CA PHE A 38 -0.92 1.26 24.59
C PHE A 38 -1.63 2.42 25.27
N TYR A 39 -2.97 2.49 25.21
CA TYR A 39 -3.72 3.56 25.86
C TYR A 39 -3.63 3.54 27.39
N GLU A 40 -3.54 2.37 28.00
CA GLU A 40 -3.45 2.25 29.44
C GLU A 40 -2.05 2.55 30.02
N LYS A 41 -0.97 2.33 29.24
CA LYS A 41 0.40 2.35 29.77
C LYS A 41 1.34 3.36 29.08
N TYR A 42 1.14 3.66 27.79
CA TYR A 42 2.12 4.38 26.96
C TYR A 42 1.54 5.61 26.25
N ASN A 43 0.28 5.94 26.51
CA ASN A 43 -0.41 7.01 25.77
C ASN A 43 0.19 8.40 26.04
N ALA A 44 1.14 8.78 25.20
CA ALA A 44 1.76 10.11 25.18
C ALA A 44 2.02 10.54 23.73
N ASN A 45 2.35 11.83 23.54
CA ASN A 45 2.70 12.36 22.23
C ASN A 45 4.09 11.88 21.80
N PRO A 46 4.21 11.01 20.78
CA PRO A 46 5.51 10.53 20.32
C PRO A 46 6.30 11.66 19.63
N LEU A 47 7.63 11.50 19.56
CA LEU A 47 8.59 12.35 18.83
C LEU A 47 8.80 13.77 19.39
N ARG A 48 8.10 14.20 20.45
CA ARG A 48 8.19 15.57 20.98
C ARG A 48 8.41 15.66 22.48
N GLY A 49 8.31 14.55 23.23
CA GLY A 49 8.48 14.53 24.69
C GLY A 49 9.88 14.10 25.10
N LEU A 50 10.50 14.87 25.99
CA LEU A 50 11.77 14.48 26.66
C LEU A 50 11.52 13.80 28.01
N TYR A 51 10.26 13.66 28.44
CA TYR A 51 9.86 12.95 29.64
C TYR A 51 9.67 11.45 29.35
N GLU A 52 9.82 10.62 30.38
CA GLU A 52 9.85 9.15 30.27
C GLU A 52 8.73 8.57 29.40
N LEU A 53 7.48 8.90 29.69
CA LEU A 53 6.34 8.38 28.93
C LEU A 53 6.35 8.82 27.45
N GLY A 54 6.85 10.03 27.13
CA GLY A 54 7.01 10.50 25.76
C GLY A 54 8.10 9.74 25.00
N VAL A 55 9.17 9.35 25.69
CA VAL A 55 10.23 8.49 25.13
C VAL A 55 9.69 7.10 24.85
N GLU A 56 9.01 6.48 25.83
CA GLU A 56 8.39 5.16 25.67
C GLU A 56 7.39 5.12 24.51
N ALA A 57 6.50 6.11 24.39
CA ALA A 57 5.56 6.22 23.28
C ALA A 57 6.29 6.33 21.92
N THR A 58 7.39 7.08 21.88
CA THR A 58 8.24 7.19 20.70
C THR A 58 8.88 5.85 20.33
N GLU A 59 9.41 5.13 21.30
CA GLU A 59 9.99 3.81 21.09
C GLU A 59 8.96 2.81 20.55
N GLN A 60 7.75 2.80 21.10
CA GLN A 60 6.66 1.94 20.59
C GLN A 60 6.31 2.27 19.14
N TYR A 61 6.25 3.55 18.79
CA TYR A 61 5.95 4.01 17.44
C TYR A 61 7.03 3.60 16.44
N GLU A 62 8.31 3.82 16.77
CA GLU A 62 9.43 3.46 15.90
C GLU A 62 9.65 1.94 15.83
N ASN A 63 9.38 1.20 16.91
CA ASN A 63 9.37 -0.27 16.90
C ASN A 63 8.28 -0.81 15.95
N ALA A 64 7.10 -0.19 15.90
CA ALA A 64 6.06 -0.56 14.95
C ALA A 64 6.53 -0.32 13.51
N ARG A 65 7.18 0.80 13.23
CA ARG A 65 7.78 1.12 11.92
C ARG A 65 8.82 0.08 11.50
N GLU A 66 9.71 -0.30 12.41
CA GLU A 66 10.73 -1.32 12.15
C GLU A 66 10.11 -2.70 11.88
N ARG A 67 9.00 -3.06 12.55
CA ARG A 67 8.27 -4.30 12.26
C ARG A 67 7.69 -4.30 10.85
N VAL A 68 7.10 -3.18 10.42
CA VAL A 68 6.59 -3.02 9.06
C VAL A 68 7.73 -3.09 8.04
N ARG A 69 8.86 -2.44 8.31
CA ARG A 69 10.07 -2.53 7.48
C ARG A 69 10.48 -3.99 7.24
N ARG A 70 10.57 -4.77 8.33
CA ARG A 70 10.93 -6.20 8.24
C ARG A 70 9.87 -7.02 7.51
N PHE A 71 8.59 -6.74 7.74
CA PHE A 71 7.48 -7.44 7.09
C PHE A 71 7.54 -7.30 5.56
N LEU A 72 7.89 -6.12 5.07
CA LEU A 72 8.06 -5.83 3.65
C LEU A 72 9.46 -6.16 3.11
N ASN A 73 10.43 -6.50 3.95
CA ASN A 73 11.84 -6.58 3.61
C ASN A 73 12.39 -5.25 3.02
N ALA A 74 11.92 -4.10 3.53
CA ALA A 74 12.36 -2.78 3.07
C ALA A 74 13.79 -2.47 3.56
N GLY A 75 14.51 -1.63 2.83
CA GLY A 75 15.90 -1.27 3.10
C GLY A 75 16.06 -0.39 4.34
N SER A 76 15.11 0.52 4.57
CA SER A 76 15.17 1.50 5.66
C SER A 76 13.79 1.77 6.28
N THR A 77 13.76 2.09 7.58
CA THR A 77 12.55 2.59 8.24
C THR A 77 12.09 3.93 7.68
N LYS A 78 12.99 4.71 7.08
CA LYS A 78 12.67 5.99 6.42
C LYS A 78 11.78 5.83 5.19
N GLU A 79 11.74 4.64 4.61
CA GLU A 79 10.89 4.30 3.47
C GLU A 79 9.44 4.02 3.90
N ILE A 80 9.20 3.81 5.20
CA ILE A 80 7.88 3.47 5.74
C ILE A 80 7.15 4.71 6.23
N ILE A 81 6.00 4.98 5.64
CA ILE A 81 5.13 6.11 5.98
C ILE A 81 3.80 5.53 6.47
N PHE A 82 3.41 5.88 7.70
CA PHE A 82 2.08 5.54 8.20
C PHE A 82 1.03 6.50 7.66
N THR A 83 -0.05 5.93 7.15
CA THR A 83 -1.22 6.62 6.61
C THR A 83 -2.48 6.06 7.29
N ARG A 84 -3.66 6.52 6.89
CA ARG A 84 -4.93 5.98 7.41
C ARG A 84 -5.38 4.71 6.68
N ASN A 85 -4.98 4.52 5.43
CA ASN A 85 -5.35 3.37 4.59
C ASN A 85 -4.65 3.44 3.23
N THR A 86 -4.81 2.41 2.40
CA THR A 86 -4.32 2.35 1.01
C THR A 86 -4.78 3.55 0.17
N THR A 87 -6.04 3.96 0.31
CA THR A 87 -6.59 5.10 -0.44
C THR A 87 -5.82 6.37 -0.16
N GLU A 88 -5.52 6.68 1.10
CA GLU A 88 -4.71 7.84 1.46
C GLU A 88 -3.28 7.70 0.94
N SER A 89 -2.67 6.52 1.05
CA SER A 89 -1.34 6.23 0.53
C SER A 89 -1.24 6.54 -0.97
N ILE A 90 -2.18 6.04 -1.76
CA ILE A 90 -2.22 6.26 -3.21
C ILE A 90 -2.47 7.74 -3.53
N ASN A 91 -3.41 8.39 -2.83
CA ASN A 91 -3.65 9.83 -3.01
C ASN A 91 -2.42 10.66 -2.63
N LEU A 92 -1.67 10.27 -1.60
CA LEU A 92 -0.42 10.94 -1.24
C LEU A 92 0.58 10.91 -2.39
N VAL A 93 0.76 9.76 -3.05
CA VAL A 93 1.62 9.65 -4.24
C VAL A 93 1.04 10.45 -5.41
N ALA A 94 -0.26 10.39 -5.64
CA ALA A 94 -0.91 11.15 -6.69
C ALA A 94 -0.70 12.67 -6.53
N TYR A 95 -0.85 13.20 -5.31
CA TYR A 95 -0.66 14.63 -5.03
C TYR A 95 0.82 15.04 -5.00
N SER A 96 1.69 14.21 -4.40
CA SER A 96 3.10 14.58 -4.23
C SER A 96 3.95 14.28 -5.45
N TYR A 97 3.75 13.15 -6.11
CA TYR A 97 4.47 12.76 -7.33
C TYR A 97 3.66 13.10 -8.59
N GLY A 98 2.45 12.58 -8.70
CA GLY A 98 1.67 12.68 -9.94
C GLY A 98 1.47 14.12 -10.42
N LEU A 99 1.01 15.03 -9.54
CA LEU A 99 0.76 16.43 -9.91
C LEU A 99 2.04 17.26 -10.15
N ASN A 100 3.20 16.82 -9.64
CA ASN A 100 4.43 17.61 -9.71
C ASN A 100 5.42 17.13 -10.78
N PHE A 101 5.34 15.86 -11.20
CA PHE A 101 6.33 15.24 -12.08
C PHE A 101 5.74 14.70 -13.39
N LEU A 102 4.41 14.61 -13.51
CA LEU A 102 3.77 14.17 -14.76
C LEU A 102 3.30 15.36 -15.59
N HIS A 103 3.44 15.25 -16.90
CA HIS A 103 3.14 16.29 -17.88
C HIS A 103 2.24 15.76 -19.00
N ALA A 104 1.81 16.63 -19.92
CA ALA A 104 0.84 16.30 -20.96
C ALA A 104 1.28 15.18 -21.93
N GLU A 105 2.59 15.01 -22.14
CA GLU A 105 3.12 13.96 -23.02
C GLU A 105 3.26 12.59 -22.33
N ASP A 106 3.05 12.54 -21.01
CA ASP A 106 3.25 11.34 -20.21
C ASP A 106 2.01 10.45 -20.20
N GLU A 107 2.25 9.17 -19.98
CA GLU A 107 1.21 8.17 -19.79
C GLU A 107 1.22 7.64 -18.37
N ILE A 108 0.01 7.52 -17.80
CA ILE A 108 -0.27 6.85 -16.54
C ILE A 108 -0.92 5.51 -16.87
N LEU A 109 -0.24 4.42 -16.55
CA LEU A 109 -0.72 3.07 -16.81
C LEU A 109 -1.47 2.52 -15.59
N VAL A 110 -2.67 1.99 -15.82
CA VAL A 110 -3.50 1.28 -14.84
C VAL A 110 -4.09 0.02 -15.48
N THR A 111 -4.65 -0.89 -14.69
CA THR A 111 -5.45 -2.00 -15.27
C THR A 111 -6.93 -1.66 -15.26
N VAL A 112 -7.72 -2.35 -16.10
CA VAL A 112 -9.19 -2.30 -16.03
C VAL A 112 -9.76 -2.92 -14.76
N MET A 113 -8.94 -3.63 -14.00
CA MET A 113 -9.31 -4.33 -12.76
C MET A 113 -9.03 -3.54 -11.49
N GLU A 114 -8.56 -2.28 -11.59
CA GLU A 114 -8.17 -1.51 -10.42
C GLU A 114 -9.36 -1.22 -9.50
N HIS A 115 -9.09 -1.31 -8.21
CA HIS A 115 -10.01 -0.75 -7.21
C HIS A 115 -10.12 0.77 -7.40
N HIS A 116 -11.28 1.35 -7.13
CA HIS A 116 -11.50 2.81 -7.27
C HIS A 116 -10.42 3.65 -6.56
N SER A 117 -9.90 3.18 -5.43
CA SER A 117 -8.80 3.84 -4.72
C SER A 117 -7.52 3.97 -5.54
N ASN A 118 -7.30 3.06 -6.50
CA ASN A 118 -6.14 3.05 -7.40
C ASN A 118 -6.49 3.43 -8.85
N LEU A 119 -7.67 3.98 -9.07
CA LEU A 119 -8.11 4.48 -10.38
C LEU A 119 -8.41 5.98 -10.33
N LEU A 120 -9.28 6.42 -9.40
CA LEU A 120 -9.78 7.79 -9.37
C LEU A 120 -8.69 8.85 -9.13
N PRO A 121 -7.68 8.63 -8.27
CA PRO A 121 -6.58 9.58 -8.13
C PRO A 121 -5.82 9.82 -9.43
N TRP A 122 -5.62 8.78 -10.24
CA TRP A 122 -4.90 8.89 -11.51
C TRP A 122 -5.73 9.57 -12.60
N GLN A 123 -7.06 9.39 -12.59
CA GLN A 123 -7.96 10.18 -13.43
C GLN A 123 -7.88 11.67 -13.09
N MET A 124 -7.81 11.99 -11.80
CA MET A 124 -7.64 13.38 -11.34
C MET A 124 -6.30 13.95 -11.79
N VAL A 125 -5.20 13.21 -11.60
CA VAL A 125 -3.87 13.61 -12.03
C VAL A 125 -3.83 13.81 -13.54
N ALA A 126 -4.31 12.85 -14.33
CA ALA A 126 -4.36 12.94 -15.79
C ALA A 126 -5.12 14.18 -16.26
N LYS A 127 -6.28 14.47 -15.64
CA LYS A 127 -7.06 15.67 -15.93
C LYS A 127 -6.30 16.97 -15.60
N ALA A 128 -5.57 16.99 -14.50
CA ALA A 128 -4.86 18.18 -14.03
C ALA A 128 -3.57 18.47 -14.80
N THR A 129 -2.82 17.45 -15.19
CA THR A 129 -1.52 17.55 -15.86
C THR A 129 -1.61 17.50 -17.38
N GLY A 130 -2.71 16.98 -17.91
CA GLY A 130 -2.87 16.68 -19.34
C GLY A 130 -2.28 15.31 -19.73
N ALA A 131 -1.70 14.55 -18.79
CA ALA A 131 -1.19 13.22 -19.03
C ALA A 131 -2.30 12.27 -19.49
N ARG A 132 -1.95 11.26 -20.26
CA ARG A 132 -2.89 10.28 -20.80
C ARG A 132 -3.01 9.07 -19.88
N LEU A 133 -4.24 8.73 -19.50
CA LEU A 133 -4.51 7.48 -18.77
C LEU A 133 -4.62 6.31 -19.77
N VAL A 134 -3.79 5.29 -19.59
CA VAL A 134 -3.70 4.10 -20.43
C VAL A 134 -4.14 2.89 -19.62
N TYR A 135 -4.99 2.06 -20.20
CA TYR A 135 -5.52 0.87 -19.54
C TYR A 135 -4.90 -0.39 -20.11
N LEU A 136 -4.41 -1.27 -19.22
CA LEU A 136 -4.14 -2.66 -19.55
C LEU A 136 -5.45 -3.44 -19.50
N ASP A 137 -5.80 -4.02 -20.62
CA ASP A 137 -6.95 -4.92 -20.73
C ASP A 137 -6.57 -6.33 -20.27
N CYS A 138 -7.51 -7.05 -19.68
CA CYS A 138 -7.32 -8.43 -19.28
C CYS A 138 -8.19 -9.38 -20.10
N GLU A 139 -7.73 -10.61 -20.24
CA GLU A 139 -8.54 -11.70 -20.79
C GLU A 139 -9.68 -12.08 -19.86
N GLN A 140 -10.61 -12.90 -20.34
CA GLN A 140 -11.66 -13.48 -19.51
C GLN A 140 -11.02 -14.26 -18.34
N GLY A 141 -11.33 -13.88 -17.11
CA GLY A 141 -10.72 -14.44 -15.89
C GLY A 141 -9.62 -13.55 -15.26
N GLY A 142 -9.29 -12.41 -15.86
CA GLY A 142 -8.42 -11.39 -15.26
C GLY A 142 -6.93 -11.56 -15.57
N THR A 143 -6.54 -12.40 -16.53
CA THR A 143 -5.16 -12.58 -16.93
C THR A 143 -4.67 -11.39 -17.76
N LEU A 144 -3.59 -10.74 -17.31
CA LEU A 144 -2.82 -9.78 -18.09
C LEU A 144 -1.79 -10.55 -18.92
N THR A 145 -1.88 -10.47 -20.24
CA THR A 145 -0.95 -11.17 -21.13
C THR A 145 0.35 -10.40 -21.31
N ALA A 146 1.44 -11.11 -21.58
CA ALA A 146 2.74 -10.50 -21.90
C ALA A 146 2.60 -9.58 -23.14
N GLN A 147 1.76 -9.97 -24.13
CA GLN A 147 1.52 -9.16 -25.33
C GLN A 147 0.83 -7.84 -25.01
N GLU A 148 -0.15 -7.83 -24.09
CA GLU A 148 -0.83 -6.61 -23.66
C GLU A 148 0.15 -5.65 -22.98
N ILE A 149 0.97 -6.19 -22.07
CA ILE A 149 2.02 -5.43 -21.38
C ILE A 149 3.01 -4.85 -22.40
N GLU A 150 3.43 -5.65 -23.37
CA GLU A 150 4.35 -5.22 -24.43
C GLU A 150 3.79 -4.09 -25.27
N ASN A 151 2.52 -4.18 -25.65
CA ASN A 151 1.87 -3.23 -26.55
C ASN A 151 1.51 -1.89 -25.86
N LYS A 152 1.21 -1.92 -24.57
CA LYS A 152 0.67 -0.74 -23.84
C LYS A 152 1.72 0.07 -23.10
N ILE A 153 2.85 -0.53 -22.74
CA ILE A 153 3.95 0.19 -22.08
C ILE A 153 4.87 0.78 -23.14
N THR A 154 4.96 2.09 -23.18
CA THR A 154 5.72 2.86 -24.17
C THR A 154 6.79 3.72 -23.49
N SER A 155 7.63 4.40 -24.26
CA SER A 155 8.60 5.38 -23.74
C SER A 155 7.94 6.57 -23.04
N HIS A 156 6.63 6.79 -23.26
CA HIS A 156 5.83 7.82 -22.60
C HIS A 156 5.25 7.36 -21.26
N THR A 157 5.28 6.06 -20.95
CA THR A 157 4.77 5.53 -19.68
C THR A 157 5.70 5.96 -18.54
N LYS A 158 5.28 6.97 -17.76
CA LYS A 158 6.07 7.56 -16.66
C LYS A 158 5.59 7.16 -15.29
N LEU A 159 4.36 6.63 -15.19
CA LEU A 159 3.85 6.04 -13.97
C LEU A 159 2.96 4.85 -14.32
N ALA A 160 3.15 3.74 -13.59
CA ALA A 160 2.19 2.64 -13.56
C ALA A 160 1.63 2.48 -12.13
N ALA A 161 0.32 2.32 -12.00
CA ALA A 161 -0.34 2.09 -10.71
C ALA A 161 -1.19 0.82 -10.80
N ILE A 162 -0.67 -0.27 -10.24
CA ILE A 162 -1.15 -1.63 -10.51
C ILE A 162 -1.53 -2.34 -9.22
N GLY A 163 -2.73 -2.90 -9.16
CA GLY A 163 -3.12 -3.84 -8.11
C GLY A 163 -2.33 -5.14 -8.23
N HIS A 164 -1.62 -5.54 -7.16
CA HIS A 164 -0.85 -6.79 -7.16
C HIS A 164 -1.77 -8.02 -7.22
N VAL A 165 -2.86 -7.98 -6.43
CA VAL A 165 -3.92 -9.00 -6.44
C VAL A 165 -5.27 -8.31 -6.59
N SER A 166 -6.08 -8.75 -7.54
CA SER A 166 -7.42 -8.19 -7.74
C SER A 166 -8.33 -8.53 -6.56
N ASN A 167 -9.00 -7.52 -6.02
CA ASN A 167 -9.97 -7.68 -4.93
C ASN A 167 -11.28 -8.36 -5.38
N VAL A 168 -11.56 -8.39 -6.69
CA VAL A 168 -12.77 -8.98 -7.26
C VAL A 168 -12.50 -10.36 -7.84
N LEU A 169 -11.45 -10.47 -8.66
CA LEU A 169 -11.16 -11.69 -9.42
C LEU A 169 -10.18 -12.62 -8.69
N GLY A 170 -9.41 -12.11 -7.72
CA GLY A 170 -8.42 -12.89 -6.96
C GLY A 170 -7.19 -13.29 -7.78
N CYS A 171 -7.07 -12.83 -9.03
CA CYS A 171 -5.89 -13.07 -9.86
C CYS A 171 -4.69 -12.26 -9.35
N ILE A 172 -3.50 -12.85 -9.47
CA ILE A 172 -2.21 -12.20 -9.19
C ILE A 172 -1.71 -11.60 -10.51
N ASN A 173 -1.50 -10.30 -10.53
CA ASN A 173 -0.98 -9.61 -11.69
C ASN A 173 0.55 -9.77 -11.79
N PRO A 174 1.13 -9.83 -13.01
CA PRO A 174 2.57 -9.98 -13.25
C PRO A 174 3.29 -8.63 -13.05
N VAL A 175 3.25 -8.12 -11.80
CA VAL A 175 3.75 -6.77 -11.48
C VAL A 175 5.25 -6.63 -11.70
N GLU A 176 6.04 -7.71 -11.49
CA GLU A 176 7.48 -7.71 -11.75
C GLU A 176 7.80 -7.40 -13.22
N ALA A 177 7.08 -8.02 -14.17
CA ALA A 177 7.27 -7.77 -15.60
C ALA A 177 6.86 -6.33 -15.98
N ILE A 178 5.82 -5.80 -15.34
CA ILE A 178 5.38 -4.41 -15.56
C ILE A 178 6.44 -3.44 -15.01
N ILE A 179 6.95 -3.68 -13.80
CA ILE A 179 7.98 -2.86 -13.15
C ILE A 179 9.23 -2.80 -14.02
N GLU A 180 9.78 -3.96 -14.41
CA GLU A 180 10.96 -4.04 -15.26
C GLU A 180 10.81 -3.19 -16.54
N LYS A 181 9.67 -3.32 -17.19
CA LYS A 181 9.41 -2.60 -18.44
C LYS A 181 9.20 -1.10 -18.25
N VAL A 182 8.50 -0.69 -17.20
CA VAL A 182 8.28 0.74 -16.88
C VAL A 182 9.61 1.39 -16.47
N HIS A 183 10.42 0.73 -15.66
CA HIS A 183 11.75 1.21 -15.27
C HIS A 183 12.68 1.33 -16.47
N ALA A 184 12.64 0.39 -17.44
CA ALA A 184 13.42 0.50 -18.68
C ALA A 184 13.09 1.76 -19.50
N ASN A 185 11.89 2.34 -19.32
CA ASN A 185 11.45 3.58 -19.94
C ASN A 185 11.61 4.83 -19.02
N GLY A 186 12.27 4.67 -17.85
CA GLY A 186 12.51 5.73 -16.87
C GLY A 186 11.23 6.19 -16.14
N GLY A 187 10.21 5.34 -16.07
CA GLY A 187 9.00 5.55 -15.29
C GLY A 187 9.12 4.99 -13.87
N VAL A 188 8.10 5.21 -13.06
CA VAL A 188 7.97 4.71 -11.68
C VAL A 188 6.72 3.83 -11.53
N VAL A 189 6.73 2.93 -10.54
CA VAL A 189 5.62 2.01 -10.31
C VAL A 189 5.11 2.06 -8.87
N LEU A 190 3.79 2.26 -8.75
CA LEU A 190 3.05 2.08 -7.52
C LEU A 190 2.32 0.73 -7.55
N VAL A 191 2.55 -0.09 -6.55
CA VAL A 191 1.86 -1.37 -6.35
C VAL A 191 0.80 -1.21 -5.25
N ASP A 192 -0.47 -1.37 -5.60
CA ASP A 192 -1.54 -1.55 -4.62
C ASP A 192 -1.48 -2.98 -4.08
N ALA A 193 -0.93 -3.10 -2.88
CA ALA A 193 -0.76 -4.36 -2.16
C ALA A 193 -1.88 -4.61 -1.14
N ALA A 194 -3.02 -3.92 -1.24
CA ALA A 194 -4.12 -4.07 -0.28
C ALA A 194 -4.62 -5.51 -0.14
N GLN A 195 -4.60 -6.28 -1.22
CA GLN A 195 -4.96 -7.71 -1.19
C GLN A 195 -3.75 -8.64 -1.13
N SER A 196 -2.59 -8.23 -1.62
CA SER A 196 -1.40 -9.09 -1.59
C SER A 196 -0.72 -9.12 -0.22
N ALA A 197 -0.61 -7.98 0.47
CA ALA A 197 0.06 -7.92 1.76
C ALA A 197 -0.49 -8.91 2.82
N PRO A 198 -1.83 -9.13 2.94
CA PRO A 198 -2.36 -10.13 3.87
C PRO A 198 -2.21 -11.59 3.40
N HIS A 199 -2.07 -11.84 2.09
CA HIS A 199 -2.25 -13.18 1.54
C HIS A 199 -0.98 -13.83 0.98
N ILE A 200 -0.03 -13.02 0.49
CA ILE A 200 1.23 -13.51 -0.07
C ILE A 200 2.40 -12.70 0.48
N LYS A 201 3.60 -13.26 0.39
CA LYS A 201 4.79 -12.52 0.80
C LYS A 201 5.08 -11.39 -0.19
N VAL A 202 5.03 -10.16 0.28
CA VAL A 202 5.47 -8.98 -0.48
C VAL A 202 6.89 -8.65 -0.05
N ASP A 203 7.86 -8.88 -0.93
CA ASP A 203 9.28 -8.58 -0.71
C ASP A 203 9.66 -7.42 -1.61
N VAL A 204 9.70 -6.22 -1.05
CA VAL A 204 9.86 -4.98 -1.85
C VAL A 204 11.25 -4.86 -2.48
N MET A 205 12.27 -5.48 -1.88
CA MET A 205 13.61 -5.50 -2.47
C MET A 205 13.71 -6.37 -3.72
N LYS A 206 12.86 -7.41 -3.83
CA LYS A 206 12.75 -8.24 -5.03
C LYS A 206 11.81 -7.64 -6.05
N LEU A 207 10.73 -7.02 -5.56
CA LEU A 207 9.70 -6.43 -6.40
C LEU A 207 10.23 -5.20 -7.14
N ASP A 208 11.15 -4.47 -6.53
CA ASP A 208 11.76 -3.24 -7.05
C ASP A 208 10.72 -2.15 -7.39
N ALA A 209 9.60 -2.13 -6.66
CA ALA A 209 8.56 -1.11 -6.83
C ALA A 209 8.95 0.18 -6.12
N ASP A 210 8.70 1.34 -6.75
CA ASP A 210 9.00 2.66 -6.16
C ASP A 210 8.08 2.99 -4.99
N PHE A 211 6.81 2.54 -5.08
CA PHE A 211 5.79 2.73 -4.07
C PHE A 211 5.01 1.44 -3.84
N VAL A 212 4.74 1.12 -2.57
CA VAL A 212 3.84 0.01 -2.20
C VAL A 212 2.86 0.50 -1.15
N ALA A 213 1.56 0.28 -1.36
CA ALA A 213 0.50 0.76 -0.49
C ALA A 213 -0.40 -0.37 0.00
N PHE A 214 -0.72 -0.41 1.31
CA PHE A 214 -1.71 -1.34 1.85
C PHE A 214 -2.43 -0.79 3.09
N SER A 215 -3.53 -1.44 3.45
CA SER A 215 -4.39 -1.08 4.59
C SER A 215 -4.28 -2.10 5.72
N GLY A 216 -4.12 -1.63 6.95
CA GLY A 216 -4.02 -2.49 8.11
C GLY A 216 -5.29 -3.31 8.39
N HIS A 217 -6.49 -2.76 8.10
CA HIS A 217 -7.75 -3.47 8.37
C HIS A 217 -7.95 -4.74 7.52
N LYS A 218 -7.17 -4.93 6.46
CA LYS A 218 -7.09 -6.17 5.66
C LYS A 218 -5.96 -7.09 6.13
N LEU A 219 -5.18 -6.66 7.12
CA LEU A 219 -4.05 -7.36 7.72
C LEU A 219 -4.25 -7.49 9.24
N MET A 220 -5.48 -7.74 9.68
CA MET A 220 -5.90 -7.91 11.09
C MET A 220 -5.65 -6.70 12.00
N ALA A 221 -5.07 -5.59 11.52
CA ALA A 221 -4.83 -4.39 12.31
C ALA A 221 -6.11 -3.55 12.50
N PRO A 222 -6.15 -2.60 13.43
CA PRO A 222 -7.27 -1.69 13.60
C PRO A 222 -7.61 -0.91 12.33
N MET A 223 -8.82 -0.39 12.24
CA MET A 223 -9.20 0.56 11.21
C MET A 223 -8.45 1.89 11.42
N GLY A 224 -8.26 2.63 10.34
CA GLY A 224 -7.61 3.95 10.42
C GLY A 224 -6.09 3.89 10.39
N ILE A 225 -5.49 2.73 10.04
CA ILE A 225 -4.06 2.59 9.80
C ILE A 225 -3.79 1.99 8.42
N GLY A 226 -2.83 2.54 7.72
CA GLY A 226 -2.29 2.05 6.45
C GLY A 226 -0.80 2.33 6.37
N VAL A 227 -0.19 1.83 5.33
CA VAL A 227 1.23 1.99 5.05
C VAL A 227 1.44 2.39 3.61
N LEU A 228 2.30 3.35 3.40
CA LEU A 228 2.97 3.63 2.15
C LEU A 228 4.46 3.34 2.32
N LEU A 229 5.00 2.43 1.50
CA LEU A 229 6.43 2.38 1.26
C LEU A 229 6.74 3.32 0.11
N SER A 230 7.76 4.17 0.28
CA SER A 230 8.26 5.05 -0.76
C SER A 230 9.78 5.01 -0.80
N LEU A 231 10.35 4.57 -1.92
CA LEU A 231 11.79 4.64 -2.18
C LEU A 231 12.19 6.04 -2.63
N ILE A 232 11.25 6.83 -3.12
CA ILE A 232 11.44 8.23 -3.52
C ILE A 232 11.10 9.13 -2.34
N HIS A 233 12.03 9.97 -1.90
CA HIS A 233 11.83 10.89 -0.77
C HIS A 233 10.93 12.09 -1.13
N ILE A 234 9.70 11.81 -1.59
CA ILE A 234 8.71 12.83 -1.97
C ILE A 234 7.80 13.25 -0.80
N SER A 235 7.86 12.54 0.29
CA SER A 235 6.94 12.72 1.43
C SER A 235 7.64 13.14 2.73
N GLU A 236 8.94 13.37 2.73
CA GLU A 236 9.55 14.01 3.89
C GLU A 236 9.03 15.44 3.99
N PRO A 237 8.38 15.81 5.12
CA PRO A 237 8.17 17.20 5.40
C PRO A 237 9.54 17.86 5.36
N THR A 238 9.69 18.87 4.52
CA THR A 238 10.89 19.67 4.42
C THR A 238 11.34 20.10 5.81
N ARG A 239 12.25 19.33 6.43
CA ARG A 239 13.04 19.84 7.53
C ARG A 239 13.99 20.83 6.88
N PRO A 240 13.97 22.11 7.26
CA PRO A 240 15.01 23.03 6.79
C PRO A 240 16.35 22.38 7.14
N ARG A 241 17.20 22.20 6.15
CA ARG A 241 18.60 21.87 6.40
C ARG A 241 19.18 23.05 7.16
N LEU A 242 19.36 22.88 8.47
CA LEU A 242 20.17 23.77 9.28
C LEU A 242 21.61 23.63 8.85
#